data_49706ca14b8a775a6ed9142214a13a75
#
_entry.id   49706ca14b8a775a6ed9142214a13a75
#
_cell.length_a   1.000
_cell.length_b   1.000
_cell.length_c   1.000
_cell.angle_alpha   90.00
_cell.angle_beta   90.00
_cell.angle_gamma   90.00
#
_symmetry.space_group_name_H-M   'P 1'
#
loop_
_entity.id
_entity.type
_entity.pdbx_description
1 polymer ?
#
loop_
_entity_poly.entity_id
_entity_poly.type
_entity_poly.pdbx_seq_one_letter_code
_entity_poly.pdbx_strand_id
1 'polypeptide(L)'
;PGKGDITFPPDSNRLAWANYYPDTLGYLIANFGNLNKRKYIGQPFENVINDYQLPIKHCETLPQGKSDITSAVLQYLSFDGAVLQLLANKPVHYVYVTFKDTMHFDPPPIFDATYPVYNRVETDARKVAMKMKDAIVMDIEVVTYDH
;
A
#
# COMPACT_ATOMS: atom_id res chain seq x y z
N PRO A 1 -19.98 20.10 9.94
CA PRO A 1 -19.10 20.14 10.72
C PRO A 1 -18.24 21.06 10.47
N GLY A 2 -18.02 21.45 11.35
CA GLY A 2 -17.27 22.38 11.20
C GLY A 2 -16.40 22.16 10.16
N LYS A 3 -16.10 23.13 9.55
CA LYS A 3 -15.34 22.97 8.49
C LYS A 3 -14.00 22.73 8.85
N GLY A 4 -13.54 23.06 9.97
CA GLY A 4 -12.24 22.73 10.44
C GLY A 4 -12.10 21.27 10.80
N ASP A 5 -13.22 20.60 10.97
CA ASP A 5 -13.16 19.21 11.32
C ASP A 5 -12.91 18.37 10.13
N ILE A 6 -12.04 17.41 10.32
CA ILE A 6 -11.88 16.37 9.35
C ILE A 6 -12.81 15.26 9.76
N THR A 7 -13.92 15.17 9.07
CA THR A 7 -14.86 14.09 9.34
C THR A 7 -14.89 13.16 8.15
N PHE A 8 -15.01 11.89 8.44
CA PHE A 8 -15.17 10.91 7.38
C PHE A 8 -16.65 10.86 7.01
N PRO A 9 -16.97 10.55 5.74
CA PRO A 9 -18.36 10.45 5.33
C PRO A 9 -19.09 9.48 6.23
N PRO A 10 -20.34 9.78 6.59
CA PRO A 10 -21.13 8.85 7.39
C PRO A 10 -21.35 7.54 6.64
N ASP A 11 -21.42 7.60 5.32
CA ASP A 11 -21.57 6.43 4.49
C ASP A 11 -20.18 5.99 3.99
N SER A 12 -19.64 4.93 4.57
CA SER A 12 -18.32 4.44 4.19
C SER A 12 -18.28 3.93 2.75
N ASN A 13 -19.42 3.65 2.12
CA ASN A 13 -19.45 3.26 0.72
C ASN A 13 -18.95 4.37 -0.20
N ARG A 14 -18.94 5.60 0.26
CA ARG A 14 -18.41 6.71 -0.54
C ARG A 14 -16.91 6.55 -0.79
N LEU A 15 -16.24 5.77 0.03
CA LEU A 15 -14.80 5.50 -0.12
C LEU A 15 -14.55 4.15 -0.80
N ALA A 16 -15.59 3.41 -1.14
CA ALA A 16 -15.44 2.09 -1.75
C ALA A 16 -14.92 2.18 -3.18
N TRP A 17 -14.10 1.21 -3.56
CA TRP A 17 -13.55 1.13 -4.92
C TRP A 17 -14.65 1.20 -5.98
N ALA A 18 -15.78 0.55 -5.73
CA ALA A 18 -16.89 0.55 -6.68
C ALA A 18 -17.40 1.94 -7.04
N ASN A 19 -17.23 2.92 -6.14
CA ASN A 19 -17.66 4.29 -6.37
C ASN A 19 -16.63 5.12 -7.16
N TYR A 20 -15.42 4.60 -7.30
CA TYR A 20 -14.34 5.29 -8.00
C TYR A 20 -13.96 4.62 -9.32
N TYR A 21 -14.38 3.38 -9.52
CA TYR A 21 -14.03 2.63 -10.71
C TYR A 21 -14.32 3.42 -11.99
N PRO A 22 -13.42 3.50 -12.94
CA PRO A 22 -12.06 2.91 -12.94
C PRO A 22 -10.97 3.89 -12.49
N ASP A 23 -11.30 4.92 -11.73
CA ASP A 23 -10.38 5.97 -11.30
C ASP A 23 -9.57 5.48 -10.08
N THR A 24 -8.48 4.79 -10.35
CA THR A 24 -7.62 4.23 -9.31
C THR A 24 -7.00 5.32 -8.45
N LEU A 25 -6.51 6.40 -9.07
CA LEU A 25 -5.89 7.49 -8.33
C LEU A 25 -6.91 8.16 -7.40
N GLY A 26 -8.11 8.41 -7.89
CA GLY A 26 -9.18 8.99 -7.08
C GLY A 26 -9.50 8.11 -5.88
N TYR A 27 -9.57 6.80 -6.07
CA TYR A 27 -9.80 5.86 -4.98
C TYR A 27 -8.68 5.92 -3.94
N LEU A 28 -7.43 5.89 -4.39
CA LEU A 28 -6.29 5.88 -3.48
C LEU A 28 -6.21 7.18 -2.68
N ILE A 29 -6.41 8.32 -3.34
CA ILE A 29 -6.39 9.61 -2.66
C ILE A 29 -7.54 9.73 -1.66
N ALA A 30 -8.73 9.25 -2.02
CA ALA A 30 -9.88 9.32 -1.12
C ALA A 30 -9.67 8.53 0.15
N ASN A 31 -9.00 7.37 0.06
CA ASN A 31 -8.82 6.49 1.22
C ASN A 31 -7.53 6.77 1.99
N PHE A 32 -6.44 7.06 1.27
CA PHE A 32 -5.10 7.11 1.86
C PHE A 32 -4.39 8.44 1.65
N GLY A 33 -5.05 9.42 1.01
CA GLY A 33 -4.48 10.73 0.77
C GLY A 33 -4.53 11.63 2.00
N ASN A 34 -4.09 12.87 1.80
CA ASN A 34 -3.80 13.81 2.88
C ASN A 34 -4.88 13.97 3.94
N LEU A 35 -6.15 13.97 3.56
CA LEU A 35 -7.22 14.16 4.52
C LEU A 35 -7.60 12.90 5.26
N ASN A 36 -7.65 11.78 4.55
CA ASN A 36 -8.18 10.55 5.12
C ASN A 36 -7.13 9.62 5.70
N LYS A 37 -5.85 9.82 5.39
CA LYS A 37 -4.80 9.00 5.96
C LYS A 37 -4.74 9.07 7.48
N ARG A 38 -5.30 10.14 8.06
CA ARG A 38 -5.29 10.34 9.50
C ARG A 38 -5.92 9.20 10.27
N LYS A 39 -6.86 8.51 9.67
CA LYS A 39 -7.50 7.40 10.35
C LYS A 39 -6.56 6.20 10.53
N TYR A 40 -5.46 6.18 9.79
CA TYR A 40 -4.48 5.10 9.86
C TYR A 40 -3.23 5.44 10.66
N ILE A 41 -2.95 6.74 10.84
CA ILE A 41 -1.76 7.19 11.57
C ILE A 41 -1.90 6.76 13.03
N GLY A 42 -0.84 6.13 13.55
CA GLY A 42 -0.86 5.61 14.92
C GLY A 42 -1.58 4.28 15.06
N GLN A 43 -2.05 3.70 13.97
CA GLN A 43 -2.80 2.43 13.96
C GLN A 43 -1.97 1.33 13.31
N PRO A 44 -2.33 0.05 13.54
CA PRO A 44 -1.61 -1.04 12.89
C PRO A 44 -1.75 -1.00 11.37
N PHE A 45 -0.71 -1.40 10.68
CA PHE A 45 -0.71 -1.49 9.22
C PHE A 45 -1.81 -2.40 8.68
N GLU A 46 -2.24 -3.36 9.49
CA GLU A 46 -3.35 -4.24 9.15
C GLU A 46 -4.59 -3.45 8.70
N ASN A 47 -4.84 -2.31 9.33
CA ASN A 47 -6.01 -1.49 8.97
C ASN A 47 -5.91 -0.96 7.53
N VAL A 48 -4.72 -0.58 7.11
CA VAL A 48 -4.49 -0.16 5.73
C VAL A 48 -4.72 -1.33 4.77
N ILE A 49 -4.16 -2.49 5.10
CA ILE A 49 -4.27 -3.68 4.26
C ILE A 49 -5.73 -4.09 4.10
N ASN A 50 -6.48 -4.09 5.19
CA ASN A 50 -7.88 -4.50 5.17
C ASN A 50 -8.77 -3.53 4.42
N ASP A 51 -8.45 -2.25 4.45
CA ASP A 51 -9.24 -1.22 3.76
C ASP A 51 -8.83 -1.04 2.30
N TYR A 52 -7.74 -1.66 1.88
CA TYR A 52 -7.25 -1.58 0.50
C TYR A 52 -8.08 -2.53 -0.35
N GLN A 53 -9.00 -1.99 -1.12
CA GLN A 53 -9.97 -2.79 -1.88
C GLN A 53 -9.47 -3.20 -3.26
N LEU A 54 -8.33 -2.70 -3.67
CA LEU A 54 -7.68 -3.17 -4.89
C LEU A 54 -6.91 -4.45 -4.58
N PRO A 55 -6.65 -5.29 -5.58
CA PRO A 55 -5.77 -6.44 -5.34
C PRO A 55 -4.37 -5.94 -5.00
N ILE A 56 -3.69 -6.59 -4.08
CA ILE A 56 -2.28 -6.29 -3.80
C ILE A 56 -1.46 -7.28 -4.63
N LYS A 57 -0.90 -6.80 -5.74
CA LYS A 57 -0.12 -7.62 -6.66
C LYS A 57 1.38 -7.47 -6.49
N HIS A 58 1.81 -6.44 -5.77
CA HIS A 58 3.20 -6.22 -5.45
C HIS A 58 3.29 -5.57 -4.09
N CYS A 59 4.18 -6.05 -3.26
CA CYS A 59 4.48 -5.44 -1.97
C CYS A 59 5.98 -5.43 -1.78
N GLU A 60 6.55 -4.25 -1.63
CA GLU A 60 7.97 -4.11 -1.43
C GLU A 60 8.25 -3.62 -0.02
N THR A 61 9.22 -4.22 0.63
CA THR A 61 9.69 -3.78 1.94
C THR A 61 10.94 -2.93 1.74
N LEU A 62 11.06 -1.88 2.52
CA LEU A 62 12.18 -0.95 2.41
C LEU A 62 12.91 -0.79 3.75
N PRO A 63 14.23 -0.78 3.77
CA PRO A 63 15.15 -0.98 2.65
C PRO A 63 15.04 -2.37 2.05
N GLN A 64 15.08 -2.42 0.73
CA GLN A 64 14.84 -3.68 0.01
C GLN A 64 15.86 -4.74 0.37
N GLY A 65 15.38 -5.95 0.64
CA GLY A 65 16.23 -7.09 0.94
C GLY A 65 16.94 -7.04 2.29
N LYS A 66 16.59 -6.07 3.14
CA LYS A 66 17.18 -5.95 4.47
C LYS A 66 16.26 -6.52 5.54
N SER A 67 16.85 -6.93 6.66
CA SER A 67 16.09 -7.46 7.78
C SER A 67 15.39 -6.38 8.60
N ASP A 68 15.96 -5.18 8.63
CA ASP A 68 15.38 -4.05 9.37
C ASP A 68 14.55 -3.20 8.41
N ILE A 69 13.25 -3.22 8.60
CA ILE A 69 12.31 -2.63 7.68
C ILE A 69 11.68 -1.39 8.30
N THR A 70 11.66 -0.30 7.54
CA THR A 70 11.09 0.97 7.99
C THR A 70 9.85 1.38 7.22
N SER A 71 9.61 0.76 6.06
CA SER A 71 8.51 1.17 5.18
C SER A 71 8.06 0.01 4.30
N ALA A 72 6.87 0.14 3.75
CA ALA A 72 6.34 -0.81 2.78
C ALA A 72 5.61 -0.07 1.66
N VAL A 73 5.60 -0.66 0.48
CA VAL A 73 4.89 -0.15 -0.69
C VAL A 73 3.84 -1.17 -1.11
N LEU A 74 2.62 -0.71 -1.29
CA LEU A 74 1.53 -1.53 -1.83
C LEU A 74 1.22 -1.08 -3.25
N GLN A 75 1.20 -2.06 -4.17
CA GLN A 75 0.95 -1.80 -5.58
C GLN A 75 -0.16 -2.72 -6.08
N TYR A 76 -1.13 -2.16 -6.78
CA TYR A 76 -2.24 -2.93 -7.33
C TYR A 76 -1.91 -3.58 -8.68
N LEU A 77 -0.80 -3.21 -9.29
CA LEU A 77 -0.32 -3.83 -10.53
C LEU A 77 0.84 -4.78 -10.22
N SER A 78 0.97 -5.82 -11.02
CA SER A 78 2.18 -6.62 -11.01
C SER A 78 3.33 -5.79 -11.56
N PHE A 79 4.56 -6.25 -11.37
CA PHE A 79 5.72 -5.56 -11.95
C PHE A 79 5.58 -5.40 -13.46
N ASP A 80 5.22 -6.48 -14.14
CA ASP A 80 5.04 -6.45 -15.60
C ASP A 80 3.90 -5.52 -16.00
N GLY A 81 2.81 -5.54 -15.25
CA GLY A 81 1.68 -4.64 -15.51
C GLY A 81 2.06 -3.18 -15.36
N ALA A 82 2.85 -2.86 -14.35
CA ALA A 82 3.33 -1.50 -14.14
C ALA A 82 4.24 -1.04 -15.29
N VAL A 83 5.17 -1.91 -15.73
CA VAL A 83 6.06 -1.61 -16.84
C VAL A 83 5.26 -1.35 -18.12
N LEU A 84 4.28 -2.21 -18.42
CA LEU A 84 3.45 -2.04 -19.61
C LEU A 84 2.67 -0.73 -19.56
N GLN A 85 2.16 -0.34 -18.39
CA GLN A 85 1.43 0.90 -18.25
C GLN A 85 2.33 2.11 -18.49
N LEU A 86 3.54 2.09 -17.94
CA LEU A 86 4.52 3.17 -18.16
C LEU A 86 4.94 3.26 -19.64
N LEU A 87 5.13 2.11 -20.30
CA LEU A 87 5.45 2.10 -21.72
C LEU A 87 4.31 2.67 -22.57
N ALA A 88 3.08 2.60 -22.10
CA ALA A 88 1.92 3.19 -22.75
C ALA A 88 1.70 4.67 -22.35
N ASN A 89 2.68 5.28 -21.68
CA ASN A 89 2.62 6.65 -21.18
C ASN A 89 1.48 6.88 -20.19
N LYS A 90 1.16 5.86 -19.40
CA LYS A 90 0.16 5.96 -18.32
C LYS A 90 0.88 5.93 -16.99
N PRO A 91 0.52 6.80 -16.05
CA PRO A 91 1.18 6.81 -14.75
C PRO A 91 0.78 5.59 -13.92
N VAL A 92 1.65 5.23 -12.98
CA VAL A 92 1.43 4.15 -12.02
C VAL A 92 1.33 4.78 -10.64
N HIS A 93 0.36 4.33 -9.86
CA HIS A 93 0.12 4.86 -8.52
C HIS A 93 0.34 3.78 -7.48
N TYR A 94 0.94 4.13 -6.36
CA TYR A 94 1.11 3.18 -5.27
C TYR A 94 1.00 3.89 -3.92
N VAL A 95 0.84 3.08 -2.88
CA VAL A 95 0.74 3.59 -1.51
C VAL A 95 2.05 3.27 -0.80
N TYR A 96 2.69 4.31 -0.28
CA TYR A 96 3.93 4.22 0.46
C TYR A 96 3.62 4.43 1.94
N VAL A 97 3.91 3.44 2.76
CA VAL A 97 3.60 3.48 4.19
C VAL A 97 4.89 3.49 4.99
N THR A 98 5.05 4.50 5.85
CA THR A 98 6.19 4.60 6.74
C THR A 98 5.76 4.13 8.12
N PHE A 99 6.58 3.28 8.76
CA PHE A 99 6.30 2.75 10.08
C PHE A 99 6.96 3.60 11.16
N LYS A 100 6.31 3.63 12.31
CA LYS A 100 6.82 4.38 13.46
C LYS A 100 8.14 3.81 13.97
N ASP A 101 8.22 2.49 14.06
CA ASP A 101 9.42 1.80 14.55
C ASP A 101 9.98 0.90 13.47
N THR A 102 11.28 0.69 13.50
CA THR A 102 11.94 -0.29 12.64
C THR A 102 11.49 -1.68 13.04
N MET A 103 11.10 -2.49 12.09
CA MET A 103 10.73 -3.88 12.33
C MET A 103 11.84 -4.80 11.85
N HIS A 104 12.23 -5.72 12.71
CA HIS A 104 13.29 -6.68 12.39
C HIS A 104 12.69 -8.03 12.00
N PHE A 105 13.12 -8.56 10.87
CA PHE A 105 12.71 -9.90 10.39
C PHE A 105 13.93 -10.72 10.01
N ASP A 106 13.94 -11.97 10.45
CA ASP A 106 14.99 -12.91 10.09
C ASP A 106 14.36 -14.26 9.75
N PRO A 107 14.29 -14.63 8.48
CA PRO A 107 14.82 -13.92 7.31
C PRO A 107 13.97 -12.72 6.92
N PRO A 108 14.51 -11.78 6.11
CA PRO A 108 13.72 -10.64 5.66
C PRO A 108 12.58 -11.10 4.76
N PRO A 109 11.40 -10.45 4.86
CA PRO A 109 10.30 -10.78 3.98
C PRO A 109 10.59 -10.25 2.59
N ILE A 110 10.59 -11.14 1.61
CA ILE A 110 10.87 -10.78 0.22
C ILE A 110 9.71 -11.25 -0.63
N PHE A 111 9.15 -10.34 -1.41
CA PHE A 111 8.15 -10.67 -2.39
C PHE A 111 8.79 -10.85 -3.75
N ASP A 112 8.49 -11.98 -4.41
CA ASP A 112 8.86 -12.18 -5.80
C ASP A 112 7.88 -13.16 -6.42
N ALA A 113 7.06 -12.67 -7.33
CA ALA A 113 6.07 -13.49 -8.01
C ALA A 113 6.70 -14.37 -9.11
N THR A 114 7.95 -14.10 -9.50
CA THR A 114 8.60 -14.72 -10.64
C THR A 114 9.32 -16.01 -10.31
N TYR A 115 9.85 -16.13 -9.08
CA TYR A 115 10.72 -17.25 -8.70
C TYR A 115 10.15 -18.04 -7.52
N PRO A 116 9.07 -18.79 -7.73
CA PRO A 116 8.46 -19.56 -6.64
C PRO A 116 9.34 -20.71 -6.13
N VAL A 117 10.43 -21.04 -6.85
CA VAL A 117 11.31 -22.12 -6.45
C VAL A 117 12.20 -21.77 -5.26
N TYR A 118 12.31 -20.51 -4.89
CA TYR A 118 13.12 -20.11 -3.76
C TYR A 118 12.29 -20.08 -2.50
N ASN A 119 12.60 -20.94 -1.54
CA ASN A 119 11.82 -21.08 -0.31
C ASN A 119 11.74 -19.82 0.56
N ARG A 120 12.58 -18.84 0.30
CA ARG A 120 12.63 -17.61 1.08
C ARG A 120 11.83 -16.47 0.48
N VAL A 121 11.20 -16.75 -0.66
CA VAL A 121 10.46 -15.74 -1.41
C VAL A 121 8.98 -16.03 -1.30
N GLU A 122 8.21 -15.01 -0.96
CA GLU A 122 6.77 -15.12 -0.93
C GLU A 122 6.21 -14.65 -2.27
N THR A 123 5.38 -15.47 -2.90
CA THR A 123 4.79 -15.16 -4.20
C THR A 123 3.46 -14.44 -4.10
N ASP A 124 2.89 -14.36 -2.90
CA ASP A 124 1.65 -13.65 -2.64
C ASP A 124 1.97 -12.32 -1.93
N ALA A 125 1.77 -11.22 -2.65
CA ALA A 125 2.11 -9.90 -2.13
C ALA A 125 1.33 -9.54 -0.87
N ARG A 126 0.07 -9.96 -0.77
CA ARG A 126 -0.72 -9.69 0.43
C ARG A 126 -0.14 -10.40 1.64
N LYS A 127 0.39 -11.61 1.47
CA LYS A 127 1.03 -12.32 2.57
C LYS A 127 2.29 -11.62 3.05
N VAL A 128 3.05 -11.00 2.14
CA VAL A 128 4.22 -10.19 2.52
C VAL A 128 3.75 -9.00 3.35
N ALA A 129 2.72 -8.29 2.90
CA ALA A 129 2.18 -7.15 3.63
C ALA A 129 1.71 -7.58 5.03
N MET A 130 1.03 -8.72 5.12
CA MET A 130 0.50 -9.21 6.40
C MET A 130 1.57 -9.60 7.41
N LYS A 131 2.79 -9.86 6.97
CA LYS A 131 3.90 -10.09 7.91
C LYS A 131 4.20 -8.85 8.74
N MET A 132 3.84 -7.67 8.24
CA MET A 132 4.06 -6.39 8.91
C MET A 132 2.79 -5.82 9.52
N LYS A 133 1.77 -6.64 9.67
CA LYS A 133 0.42 -6.18 10.06
C LYS A 133 0.38 -5.40 11.37
N ASP A 134 1.28 -5.72 12.29
CA ASP A 134 1.30 -5.11 13.62
C ASP A 134 2.17 -3.84 13.69
N ALA A 135 2.84 -3.49 12.59
CA ALA A 135 3.64 -2.27 12.54
C ALA A 135 2.73 -1.06 12.65
N ILE A 136 3.12 -0.09 13.45
CA ILE A 136 2.34 1.13 13.64
C ILE A 136 2.65 2.10 12.51
N VAL A 137 1.63 2.60 11.87
CA VAL A 137 1.76 3.53 10.75
C VAL A 137 2.13 4.92 11.26
N MET A 138 3.20 5.49 10.71
CA MET A 138 3.60 6.86 11.01
C MET A 138 3.13 7.81 9.93
N ASP A 139 3.18 7.40 8.68
CA ASP A 139 2.72 8.22 7.56
C ASP A 139 2.32 7.35 6.37
N ILE A 140 1.50 7.93 5.51
CA ILE A 140 1.09 7.30 4.25
C ILE A 140 1.17 8.35 3.15
N GLU A 141 1.69 7.95 2.00
CA GLU A 141 1.67 8.77 0.80
C GLU A 141 1.11 7.99 -0.37
N VAL A 142 0.25 8.65 -1.13
CA VAL A 142 -0.14 8.14 -2.45
C VAL A 142 0.83 8.74 -3.44
N VAL A 143 1.61 7.89 -4.10
CA VAL A 143 2.69 8.30 -4.98
C VAL A 143 2.33 7.98 -6.42
N THR A 144 2.60 8.92 -7.30
CA THR A 144 2.41 8.73 -8.74
C THR A 144 3.79 8.68 -9.39
N TYR A 145 4.00 7.64 -10.19
CA TYR A 145 5.23 7.49 -10.95
C TYR A 145 4.89 7.51 -12.42
N ASP A 146 5.60 8.34 -13.19
CA ASP A 146 5.44 8.40 -14.63
C ASP A 146 6.81 8.63 -15.29
N HIS A 147 6.84 8.57 -16.61
CA HIS A 147 8.08 8.82 -17.34
C HIS A 147 8.47 10.28 -17.30
#